data_024f819e9a37bbb9a7878447fda92929
#
_entry.id   024f819e9a37bbb9a7878447fda92929
#
_cell.length_a   1.000
_cell.length_b   1.000
_cell.length_c   1.000
_cell.angle_alpha   90.00
_cell.angle_beta   90.00
_cell.angle_gamma   90.00
#
_symmetry.space_group_name_H-M   'P 1'
#
loop_
_entity.id
_entity.type
_entity.pdbx_description
1 polymer ?
#
loop_
_entity_poly.entity_id
_entity_poly.type
_entity_poly.pdbx_seq_one_letter_code
_entity_poly.pdbx_strand_id
1 'polypeptide(L)'
;MGLETATIIAIAQGVSAAAAVAGAGVAYSSAQTAAKQSELNAQAQADAIGQERSRQALEAGENQRRAVVEQRRVRAQQLASMSSSGAMLGTGTSLAIEADTWAKQQTELADQQRMADLSQRNLGFQQSNTLAMGAQQAAQIRSEAVGTAISGLGQAAGSAASAFSTRPQPASGGSTVPAGYKPKSVSQRPAGY
;
A
#
# COMPACT_ATOMS: atom_id res chain seq x y z
N MET A 1 23.31 -52.80 21.10
CA MET A 1 23.11 -52.04 19.83
C MET A 1 21.93 -51.06 19.90
N GLY A 2 21.58 -50.48 21.03
CA GLY A 2 20.42 -49.55 21.16
C GLY A 2 20.77 -48.10 21.45
N LEU A 3 22.03 -47.77 21.70
CA LEU A 3 22.45 -46.41 22.09
C LEU A 3 22.80 -45.51 20.92
N GLU A 4 23.16 -46.07 19.77
CA GLU A 4 23.59 -45.27 18.62
C GLU A 4 22.42 -44.62 17.85
N THR A 5 21.25 -45.27 17.79
CA THR A 5 20.08 -44.73 17.09
C THR A 5 19.44 -43.53 17.82
N ALA A 6 19.44 -43.54 19.15
CA ALA A 6 18.88 -42.41 19.93
C ALA A 6 19.73 -41.13 19.80
N THR A 7 21.06 -41.30 19.70
CA THR A 7 21.98 -40.14 19.54
C THR A 7 21.86 -39.50 18.14
N ILE A 8 21.67 -40.31 17.08
CA ILE A 8 21.49 -39.82 15.70
C ILE A 8 20.18 -39.04 15.55
N ILE A 9 19.10 -39.52 16.19
CA ILE A 9 17.79 -38.84 16.14
C ILE A 9 17.85 -37.47 16.87
N ALA A 10 18.53 -37.41 18.01
CA ALA A 10 18.67 -36.17 18.77
C ALA A 10 19.50 -35.12 18.03
N ILE A 11 20.55 -35.50 17.29
CA ILE A 11 21.34 -34.63 16.45
C ILE A 11 20.55 -34.11 15.26
N ALA A 12 19.78 -34.97 14.59
CA ALA A 12 18.94 -34.60 13.44
C ALA A 12 17.84 -33.61 13.83
N GLN A 13 17.25 -33.76 15.01
CA GLN A 13 16.22 -32.81 15.51
C GLN A 13 16.81 -31.50 15.99
N GLY A 14 18.02 -31.50 16.55
CA GLY A 14 18.73 -30.28 16.91
C GLY A 14 19.11 -29.42 15.70
N VAL A 15 19.52 -30.05 14.59
CA VAL A 15 19.83 -29.37 13.34
C VAL A 15 18.58 -28.77 12.67
N SER A 16 17.43 -29.47 12.72
CA SER A 16 16.18 -28.95 12.16
C SER A 16 15.62 -27.74 12.92
N ALA A 17 15.76 -27.71 14.24
CA ALA A 17 15.35 -26.57 15.06
C ALA A 17 16.27 -25.35 14.81
N ALA A 18 17.57 -25.56 14.70
CA ALA A 18 18.52 -24.48 14.36
C ALA A 18 18.29 -23.92 12.95
N ALA A 19 17.98 -24.77 11.97
CA ALA A 19 17.66 -24.35 10.61
C ALA A 19 16.34 -23.55 10.54
N ALA A 20 15.33 -23.91 11.35
CA ALA A 20 14.07 -23.17 11.41
C ALA A 20 14.25 -21.76 12.01
N VAL A 21 15.06 -21.62 13.04
CA VAL A 21 15.38 -20.30 13.65
C VAL A 21 16.23 -19.43 12.71
N ALA A 22 17.22 -20.02 12.05
CA ALA A 22 18.04 -19.31 11.07
C ALA A 22 17.18 -18.87 9.85
N GLY A 23 16.30 -19.74 9.36
CA GLY A 23 15.35 -19.44 8.28
C GLY A 23 14.39 -18.31 8.62
N ALA A 24 13.86 -18.28 9.85
CA ALA A 24 12.99 -17.19 10.32
C ALA A 24 13.74 -15.85 10.40
N GLY A 25 15.00 -15.83 10.83
CA GLY A 25 15.84 -14.64 10.87
C GLY A 25 16.12 -14.07 9.47
N VAL A 26 16.45 -14.92 8.50
CA VAL A 26 16.66 -14.51 7.11
C VAL A 26 15.37 -14.00 6.48
N ALA A 27 14.23 -14.67 6.69
CA ALA A 27 12.93 -14.24 6.20
C ALA A 27 12.54 -12.87 6.76
N TYR A 28 12.78 -12.61 8.03
CA TYR A 28 12.51 -11.32 8.66
C TYR A 28 13.38 -10.20 8.08
N SER A 29 14.69 -10.43 7.92
CA SER A 29 15.62 -9.44 7.36
C SER A 29 15.32 -9.12 5.90
N SER A 30 14.97 -10.13 5.09
CA SER A 30 14.57 -9.94 3.69
C SER A 30 13.25 -9.17 3.57
N ALA A 31 12.27 -9.46 4.42
CA ALA A 31 11.01 -8.73 4.48
C ALA A 31 11.19 -7.26 4.90
N GLN A 32 12.10 -7.00 5.84
CA GLN A 32 12.43 -5.63 6.26
C GLN A 32 13.08 -4.84 5.11
N THR A 33 13.93 -5.49 4.32
CA THR A 33 14.52 -4.89 3.12
C THR A 33 13.45 -4.64 2.05
N ALA A 34 12.57 -5.58 1.80
CA ALA A 34 11.45 -5.44 0.86
C ALA A 34 10.49 -4.32 1.26
N ALA A 35 10.18 -4.18 2.56
CA ALA A 35 9.36 -3.09 3.09
C ALA A 35 10.01 -1.72 2.84
N LYS A 36 11.31 -1.58 3.13
CA LYS A 36 12.06 -0.34 2.82
C LYS A 36 12.08 -0.04 1.33
N GLN A 37 12.22 -1.04 0.50
CA GLN A 37 12.22 -0.88 -0.96
C GLN A 37 10.85 -0.44 -1.47
N SER A 38 9.75 -0.94 -0.89
CA SER A 38 8.39 -0.47 -1.18
C SER A 38 8.21 1.01 -0.81
N GLU A 39 8.69 1.45 0.34
CA GLU A 39 8.67 2.85 0.77
C GLU A 39 9.50 3.74 -0.18
N LEU A 40 10.71 3.33 -0.55
CA LEU A 40 11.57 4.07 -1.48
C LEU A 40 10.95 4.18 -2.87
N ASN A 41 10.34 3.11 -3.36
CA ASN A 41 9.63 3.13 -4.65
C ASN A 41 8.42 4.08 -4.61
N ALA A 42 7.66 4.09 -3.52
CA ALA A 42 6.55 5.02 -3.34
C ALA A 42 7.03 6.47 -3.25
N GLN A 43 8.15 6.73 -2.57
CA GLN A 43 8.78 8.06 -2.54
C GLN A 43 9.24 8.50 -3.93
N ALA A 44 9.93 7.65 -4.68
CA ALA A 44 10.37 7.96 -6.03
C ALA A 44 9.19 8.28 -6.98
N GLN A 45 8.08 7.56 -6.85
CA GLN A 45 6.85 7.85 -7.60
C GLN A 45 6.22 9.17 -7.15
N ALA A 46 6.17 9.44 -5.86
CA ALA A 46 5.64 10.69 -5.32
C ALA A 46 6.49 11.90 -5.75
N ASP A 47 7.80 11.75 -5.82
CA ASP A 47 8.73 12.77 -6.32
C ASP A 47 8.53 13.03 -7.82
N ALA A 48 8.31 11.97 -8.61
CA ALA A 48 7.98 12.11 -10.03
C ALA A 48 6.66 12.88 -10.24
N ILE A 49 5.62 12.59 -9.44
CA ILE A 49 4.36 13.35 -9.44
C ILE A 49 4.60 14.81 -9.02
N GLY A 50 5.46 15.05 -8.03
CA GLY A 50 5.86 16.38 -7.60
C GLY A 50 6.56 17.19 -8.70
N GLN A 51 7.44 16.57 -9.47
CA GLN A 51 8.08 17.19 -10.64
C GLN A 51 7.06 17.49 -11.75
N GLU A 52 6.16 16.57 -12.04
CA GLU A 52 5.08 16.78 -13.00
C GLU A 52 4.19 17.95 -12.59
N ARG A 53 3.82 18.05 -11.31
CA ARG A 53 3.09 19.16 -10.74
C ARG A 53 3.82 20.49 -10.97
N SER A 54 5.14 20.53 -10.77
CA SER A 54 5.96 21.71 -10.98
C SER A 54 5.98 22.13 -12.45
N ARG A 55 6.12 21.18 -13.39
CA ARG A 55 6.07 21.42 -14.82
C ARG A 55 4.72 21.99 -15.25
N GLN A 56 3.62 21.36 -14.82
CA GLN A 56 2.27 21.83 -15.13
C GLN A 56 2.01 23.24 -14.57
N ALA A 57 2.54 23.57 -13.40
CA ALA A 57 2.43 24.92 -12.84
C ALA A 57 3.16 25.96 -13.71
N LEU A 58 4.36 25.63 -14.20
CA LEU A 58 5.11 26.49 -15.11
C LEU A 58 4.39 26.69 -16.45
N GLU A 59 3.91 25.58 -17.04
CA GLU A 59 3.14 25.60 -18.30
C GLU A 59 1.86 26.43 -18.16
N ALA A 60 1.12 26.25 -17.06
CA ALA A 60 -0.07 27.05 -16.76
C ALA A 60 0.26 28.54 -16.67
N GLY A 61 1.36 28.89 -15.99
CA GLY A 61 1.84 30.27 -15.90
C GLY A 61 2.22 30.87 -17.26
N GLU A 62 2.89 30.10 -18.12
CA GLU A 62 3.23 30.55 -19.48
C GLU A 62 1.97 30.70 -20.35
N ASN A 63 1.05 29.74 -20.29
CA ASN A 63 -0.21 29.80 -21.04
C ASN A 63 -1.03 31.01 -20.61
N GLN A 64 -1.09 31.31 -19.32
CA GLN A 64 -1.75 32.51 -18.81
C GLN A 64 -1.10 33.81 -19.36
N ARG A 65 0.23 33.87 -19.37
CA ARG A 65 0.94 35.04 -19.96
C ARG A 65 0.63 35.20 -21.44
N ARG A 66 0.64 34.09 -22.20
CA ARG A 66 0.31 34.11 -23.64
C ARG A 66 -1.15 34.52 -23.87
N ALA A 67 -2.08 34.01 -23.07
CA ALA A 67 -3.48 34.39 -23.13
C ALA A 67 -3.69 35.90 -22.90
N VAL A 68 -3.02 36.49 -21.92
CA VAL A 68 -3.09 37.92 -21.64
C VAL A 68 -2.52 38.75 -22.82
N VAL A 69 -1.44 38.32 -23.44
CA VAL A 69 -0.86 39.00 -24.61
C VAL A 69 -1.81 38.93 -25.80
N GLU A 70 -2.39 37.74 -26.06
CA GLU A 70 -3.36 37.56 -27.16
C GLU A 70 -4.63 38.39 -26.94
N GLN A 71 -5.15 38.42 -25.72
CA GLN A 71 -6.29 39.27 -25.37
C GLN A 71 -6.01 40.76 -25.65
N ARG A 72 -4.81 41.24 -25.30
CA ARG A 72 -4.39 42.65 -25.62
C ARG A 72 -4.35 42.86 -27.12
N ARG A 73 -3.85 41.88 -27.88
CA ARG A 73 -3.79 41.96 -29.35
C ARG A 73 -5.18 42.01 -29.98
N VAL A 74 -6.07 41.10 -29.55
CA VAL A 74 -7.46 41.06 -30.03
C VAL A 74 -8.17 42.38 -29.73
N ARG A 75 -8.01 42.90 -28.51
CA ARG A 75 -8.57 44.21 -28.14
C ARG A 75 -8.01 45.33 -29.00
N ALA A 76 -6.70 45.37 -29.25
CA ALA A 76 -6.12 46.40 -30.15
C ALA A 76 -6.65 46.30 -31.56
N GLN A 77 -6.86 45.11 -32.11
CA GLN A 77 -7.47 44.88 -33.42
C GLN A 77 -8.93 45.32 -33.45
N GLN A 78 -9.72 45.04 -32.41
CA GLN A 78 -11.09 45.52 -32.29
C GLN A 78 -11.17 47.04 -32.27
N LEU A 79 -10.33 47.70 -31.46
CA LEU A 79 -10.26 49.13 -31.40
C LEU A 79 -9.87 49.74 -32.76
N ALA A 80 -8.89 49.15 -33.46
CA ALA A 80 -8.49 49.59 -34.79
C ALA A 80 -9.61 49.43 -35.82
N SER A 81 -10.36 48.30 -35.80
CA SER A 81 -11.48 48.08 -36.69
C SER A 81 -12.66 49.02 -36.42
N MET A 82 -12.94 49.33 -35.15
CA MET A 82 -13.96 50.30 -34.77
C MET A 82 -13.59 51.72 -35.21
N SER A 83 -12.34 52.11 -35.02
CA SER A 83 -11.86 53.43 -35.46
C SER A 83 -11.93 53.59 -36.99
N SER A 84 -11.62 52.56 -37.76
CA SER A 84 -11.68 52.57 -39.23
C SER A 84 -13.12 52.61 -39.77
N SER A 85 -14.11 52.09 -39.02
CA SER A 85 -15.54 52.13 -39.39
C SER A 85 -16.23 53.46 -39.02
N GLY A 86 -15.53 54.41 -38.44
CA GLY A 86 -16.10 55.69 -38.02
C GLY A 86 -16.99 55.60 -36.77
N ALA A 87 -16.98 54.48 -36.06
CA ALA A 87 -17.71 54.35 -34.80
C ALA A 87 -17.04 55.20 -33.71
N MET A 88 -17.84 55.96 -32.98
CA MET A 88 -17.33 56.70 -31.81
C MET A 88 -17.01 55.69 -30.71
N LEU A 89 -15.70 55.62 -30.34
CA LEU A 89 -15.20 54.80 -29.26
C LEU A 89 -15.79 55.30 -27.93
N GLY A 90 -16.28 54.35 -27.12
CA GLY A 90 -16.79 54.64 -25.76
C GLY A 90 -18.25 55.08 -25.67
N THR A 91 -19.03 55.03 -26.75
CA THR A 91 -20.45 55.41 -26.74
C THR A 91 -21.37 54.34 -27.32
N GLY A 92 -22.54 54.18 -26.74
CA GLY A 92 -23.60 53.34 -27.30
C GLY A 92 -23.22 51.84 -27.45
N THR A 93 -23.42 51.32 -28.65
CA THR A 93 -23.20 49.88 -28.95
C THR A 93 -21.74 49.46 -28.86
N SER A 94 -20.78 50.33 -29.11
CA SER A 94 -19.35 50.01 -29.02
C SER A 94 -18.90 49.72 -27.57
N LEU A 95 -19.42 50.49 -26.61
CA LEU A 95 -19.17 50.27 -25.18
C LEU A 95 -19.76 48.94 -24.70
N ALA A 96 -20.96 48.59 -25.19
CA ALA A 96 -21.60 47.31 -24.83
C ALA A 96 -20.81 46.11 -25.34
N ILE A 97 -20.27 46.16 -26.55
CA ILE A 97 -19.44 45.13 -27.17
C ILE A 97 -18.11 45.00 -26.41
N GLU A 98 -17.48 46.10 -26.04
CA GLU A 98 -16.26 46.08 -25.24
C GLU A 98 -16.48 45.47 -23.86
N ALA A 99 -17.57 45.85 -23.19
CA ALA A 99 -17.92 45.32 -21.87
C ALA A 99 -18.20 43.80 -21.90
N ASP A 100 -18.96 43.33 -22.92
CA ASP A 100 -19.25 41.90 -23.12
C ASP A 100 -17.98 41.10 -23.43
N THR A 101 -17.12 41.61 -24.30
CA THR A 101 -15.84 40.99 -24.63
C THR A 101 -14.93 40.89 -23.40
N TRP A 102 -14.88 41.95 -22.62
CA TRP A 102 -14.06 41.98 -21.38
C TRP A 102 -14.60 40.98 -20.32
N ALA A 103 -15.91 40.92 -20.15
CA ALA A 103 -16.55 39.97 -19.25
C ALA A 103 -16.26 38.52 -19.65
N LYS A 104 -16.38 38.19 -20.94
CA LYS A 104 -16.05 36.85 -21.48
C LYS A 104 -14.58 36.50 -21.26
N GLN A 105 -13.66 37.44 -21.54
CA GLN A 105 -12.22 37.23 -21.33
C GLN A 105 -11.88 36.99 -19.86
N GLN A 106 -12.50 37.73 -18.93
CA GLN A 106 -12.31 37.49 -17.51
C GLN A 106 -12.83 36.14 -17.06
N THR A 107 -13.98 35.71 -17.56
CA THR A 107 -14.55 34.39 -17.26
C THR A 107 -13.62 33.29 -17.76
N GLU A 108 -13.13 33.40 -18.98
CA GLU A 108 -12.20 32.45 -19.58
C GLU A 108 -10.89 32.32 -18.80
N LEU A 109 -10.30 33.46 -18.38
CA LEU A 109 -9.11 33.42 -17.52
C LEU A 109 -9.39 32.79 -16.15
N ALA A 110 -10.54 33.09 -15.56
CA ALA A 110 -10.94 32.49 -14.28
C ALA A 110 -11.13 30.98 -14.40
N ASP A 111 -11.74 30.52 -15.50
CA ASP A 111 -11.94 29.08 -15.75
C ASP A 111 -10.60 28.37 -16.01
N GLN A 112 -9.67 28.98 -16.75
CA GLN A 112 -8.32 28.43 -16.91
C GLN A 112 -7.58 28.32 -15.57
N GLN A 113 -7.68 29.34 -14.69
CA GLN A 113 -7.10 29.27 -13.36
C GLN A 113 -7.72 28.17 -12.50
N ARG A 114 -9.05 28.02 -12.53
CA ARG A 114 -9.74 26.93 -11.81
C ARG A 114 -9.30 25.56 -12.30
N MET A 115 -9.19 25.38 -13.62
CA MET A 115 -8.71 24.12 -14.18
C MET A 115 -7.27 23.79 -13.76
N ALA A 116 -6.38 24.77 -13.76
CA ALA A 116 -5.01 24.63 -13.30
C ALA A 116 -4.96 24.25 -11.80
N ASP A 117 -5.77 24.92 -10.96
CA ASP A 117 -5.85 24.63 -9.53
C ASP A 117 -6.40 23.22 -9.25
N LEU A 118 -7.45 22.80 -9.96
CA LEU A 118 -8.00 21.44 -9.85
C LEU A 118 -6.98 20.39 -10.27
N SER A 119 -6.24 20.61 -11.35
CA SER A 119 -5.16 19.75 -11.81
C SER A 119 -4.07 19.61 -10.74
N GLN A 120 -3.63 20.72 -10.15
CA GLN A 120 -2.62 20.72 -9.09
C GLN A 120 -3.10 20.00 -7.82
N ARG A 121 -4.37 20.18 -7.44
CA ARG A 121 -4.96 19.47 -6.31
C ARG A 121 -5.03 17.97 -6.58
N ASN A 122 -5.44 17.58 -7.78
CA ASN A 122 -5.52 16.15 -8.16
C ASN A 122 -4.14 15.49 -8.09
N LEU A 123 -3.09 16.13 -8.63
CA LEU A 123 -1.72 15.63 -8.49
C LEU A 123 -1.26 15.56 -7.03
N GLY A 124 -1.64 16.54 -6.20
CA GLY A 124 -1.37 16.50 -4.76
C GLY A 124 -2.04 15.31 -4.06
N PHE A 125 -3.29 15.00 -4.41
CA PHE A 125 -3.98 13.81 -3.91
C PHE A 125 -3.34 12.51 -4.40
N GLN A 126 -2.93 12.44 -5.67
CA GLN A 126 -2.23 11.28 -6.20
C GLN A 126 -0.89 11.06 -5.48
N GLN A 127 -0.14 12.12 -5.23
CA GLN A 127 1.11 12.06 -4.48
C GLN A 127 0.90 11.51 -3.06
N SER A 128 -0.05 12.08 -2.33
CA SER A 128 -0.36 11.64 -0.95
C SER A 128 -0.87 10.19 -0.91
N ASN A 129 -1.69 9.81 -1.88
CA ASN A 129 -2.22 8.45 -1.98
C ASN A 129 -1.10 7.44 -2.30
N THR A 130 -0.17 7.78 -3.19
CA THR A 130 0.99 6.92 -3.51
C THR A 130 1.85 6.68 -2.27
N LEU A 131 2.11 7.71 -1.48
CA LEU A 131 2.86 7.58 -0.22
C LEU A 131 2.09 6.72 0.80
N ALA A 132 0.78 6.93 0.95
CA ALA A 132 -0.05 6.15 1.86
C ALA A 132 -0.10 4.67 1.46
N MET A 133 -0.24 4.36 0.16
CA MET A 133 -0.21 2.99 -0.35
C MET A 133 1.15 2.32 -0.13
N GLY A 134 2.25 3.04 -0.35
CA GLY A 134 3.59 2.53 -0.07
C GLY A 134 3.81 2.20 1.41
N ALA A 135 3.34 3.06 2.31
CA ALA A 135 3.39 2.84 3.75
C ALA A 135 2.51 1.65 4.19
N GLN A 136 1.30 1.51 3.63
CA GLN A 136 0.43 0.36 3.90
C GLN A 136 1.06 -0.94 3.42
N GLN A 137 1.61 -0.97 2.22
CA GLN A 137 2.28 -2.14 1.67
C GLN A 137 3.49 -2.53 2.51
N ALA A 138 4.30 -1.57 2.93
CA ALA A 138 5.43 -1.81 3.83
C ALA A 138 4.97 -2.35 5.19
N ALA A 139 3.86 -1.85 5.75
CA ALA A 139 3.27 -2.35 6.99
C ALA A 139 2.77 -3.79 6.84
N GLN A 140 2.12 -4.14 5.73
CA GLN A 140 1.70 -5.51 5.43
C GLN A 140 2.89 -6.46 5.36
N ILE A 141 3.93 -6.12 4.60
CA ILE A 141 5.15 -6.93 4.50
C ILE A 141 5.78 -7.16 5.88
N ARG A 142 5.83 -6.13 6.73
CA ARG A 142 6.34 -6.26 8.10
C ARG A 142 5.46 -7.17 8.96
N SER A 143 4.14 -7.05 8.88
CA SER A 143 3.21 -7.88 9.66
C SER A 143 3.25 -9.35 9.25
N GLU A 144 3.34 -9.63 7.95
CA GLU A 144 3.52 -10.99 7.42
C GLU A 144 4.86 -11.60 7.87
N ALA A 145 5.93 -10.81 7.86
CA ALA A 145 7.23 -11.26 8.34
C ALA A 145 7.22 -11.62 9.83
N VAL A 146 6.54 -10.83 10.66
CA VAL A 146 6.35 -11.12 12.08
C VAL A 146 5.52 -12.40 12.25
N GLY A 147 4.44 -12.55 11.50
CA GLY A 147 3.60 -13.77 11.51
C GLY A 147 4.40 -15.02 11.12
N THR A 148 5.22 -14.92 10.09
CA THR A 148 6.11 -16.02 9.64
C THR A 148 7.17 -16.34 10.67
N ALA A 149 7.78 -15.33 11.30
CA ALA A 149 8.76 -15.55 12.36
C ALA A 149 8.14 -16.25 13.59
N ILE A 150 6.96 -15.82 14.01
CA ILE A 150 6.24 -16.44 15.15
C ILE A 150 5.85 -17.88 14.82
N SER A 151 5.31 -18.14 13.62
CA SER A 151 4.93 -19.50 13.22
C SER A 151 6.16 -20.42 13.10
N GLY A 152 7.27 -19.93 12.58
CA GLY A 152 8.54 -20.65 12.52
C GLY A 152 9.08 -21.02 13.92
N LEU A 153 9.00 -20.10 14.87
CA LEU A 153 9.37 -20.36 16.27
C LEU A 153 8.41 -21.37 16.93
N GLY A 154 7.11 -21.28 16.64
CA GLY A 154 6.11 -22.24 17.14
C GLY A 154 6.36 -23.66 16.63
N GLN A 155 6.71 -23.83 15.36
CA GLN A 155 7.08 -25.12 14.80
C GLN A 155 8.39 -25.67 15.39
N ALA A 156 9.39 -24.80 15.59
CA ALA A 156 10.64 -25.18 16.24
C ALA A 156 10.40 -25.65 17.69
N ALA A 157 9.57 -24.95 18.47
CA ALA A 157 9.19 -25.32 19.82
C ALA A 157 8.36 -26.63 19.86
N GLY A 158 7.43 -26.81 18.90
CA GLY A 158 6.65 -28.03 18.77
C GLY A 158 7.50 -29.25 18.43
N SER A 159 8.48 -29.11 17.55
CA SER A 159 9.42 -30.20 17.23
C SER A 159 10.35 -30.53 18.38
N ALA A 160 10.79 -29.56 19.15
CA ALA A 160 11.56 -29.76 20.37
C ALA A 160 10.73 -30.49 21.45
N ALA A 161 9.49 -30.07 21.68
CA ALA A 161 8.58 -30.73 22.64
C ALA A 161 8.30 -32.20 22.30
N SER A 162 8.11 -32.51 21.01
CA SER A 162 7.94 -33.91 20.56
C SER A 162 9.21 -34.74 20.72
N ALA A 163 10.40 -34.14 20.61
CA ALA A 163 11.67 -34.80 20.88
C ALA A 163 11.85 -35.17 22.34
N PHE A 164 11.33 -34.38 23.27
CA PHE A 164 11.37 -34.65 24.70
C PHE A 164 10.26 -35.60 25.15
N SER A 165 9.16 -35.76 24.40
CA SER A 165 8.04 -36.65 24.72
C SER A 165 8.27 -38.09 24.30
N THR A 166 9.27 -38.40 23.48
CA THR A 166 9.72 -39.75 23.19
C THR A 166 10.57 -40.32 24.36
N ARG A 167 10.01 -40.22 25.58
CA ARG A 167 10.52 -41.00 26.70
C ARG A 167 10.30 -42.47 26.31
N PRO A 168 11.31 -43.35 26.34
CA PRO A 168 11.08 -44.78 26.08
C PRO A 168 10.04 -45.25 27.10
N GLN A 169 8.86 -45.53 26.60
CA GLN A 169 7.81 -46.13 27.40
C GLN A 169 8.40 -47.46 27.95
N PRO A 170 8.51 -47.66 29.27
CA PRO A 170 9.00 -48.92 29.78
C PRO A 170 8.08 -50.00 29.18
N ALA A 171 8.69 -50.98 28.55
CA ALA A 171 7.96 -52.09 27.97
C ALA A 171 6.96 -52.59 29.03
N SER A 172 5.67 -52.31 28.80
CA SER A 172 4.59 -52.79 29.63
C SER A 172 4.67 -54.30 29.54
N GLY A 173 5.22 -54.90 30.61
CA GLY A 173 5.23 -56.36 30.78
C GLY A 173 3.82 -56.85 30.54
N GLY A 174 3.71 -57.78 29.60
CA GLY A 174 2.45 -58.33 29.18
C GLY A 174 1.66 -58.85 30.40
N SER A 175 0.68 -58.11 30.83
CA SER A 175 -0.37 -58.56 31.68
C SER A 175 -1.27 -59.41 30.83
N THR A 176 -1.02 -60.72 30.85
CA THR A 176 -1.95 -61.74 30.33
C THR A 176 -3.24 -61.68 31.17
N VAL A 177 -4.21 -60.89 30.63
CA VAL A 177 -5.57 -60.90 31.16
C VAL A 177 -6.15 -62.33 30.87
N PRO A 178 -6.56 -63.07 31.87
CA PRO A 178 -7.14 -64.41 31.63
C PRO A 178 -8.43 -64.24 30.82
N ALA A 179 -8.53 -65.07 29.76
CA ALA A 179 -9.70 -65.14 28.90
C ALA A 179 -10.92 -65.55 29.73
N GLY A 180 -11.82 -64.60 30.03
CA GLY A 180 -13.04 -64.97 30.80
C GLY A 180 -13.78 -63.76 31.41
N TYR A 181 -13.26 -62.55 31.37
CA TYR A 181 -13.95 -61.41 31.98
C TYR A 181 -14.95 -60.82 31.00
N LYS A 182 -16.25 -61.09 31.15
CA LYS A 182 -17.37 -60.43 30.51
C LYS A 182 -17.70 -59.19 31.32
N PRO A 183 -17.50 -57.92 30.78
CA PRO A 183 -17.96 -56.75 31.48
C PRO A 183 -19.49 -56.73 31.52
N LYS A 184 -20.06 -56.51 32.72
CA LYS A 184 -21.50 -56.27 32.91
C LYS A 184 -21.88 -54.98 32.24
N SER A 185 -22.84 -55.04 31.35
CA SER A 185 -23.48 -53.89 30.74
C SER A 185 -24.10 -52.96 31.81
N VAL A 186 -23.62 -51.76 31.97
CA VAL A 186 -24.25 -50.73 32.80
C VAL A 186 -25.51 -50.24 32.08
N SER A 187 -26.67 -50.60 32.67
CA SER A 187 -28.00 -50.17 32.28
C SER A 187 -28.08 -48.65 32.16
N GLN A 188 -28.52 -48.16 31.01
CA GLN A 188 -28.89 -46.79 30.75
C GLN A 188 -29.99 -46.35 31.73
N ARG A 189 -29.76 -45.26 32.44
CA ARG A 189 -30.74 -44.56 33.26
C ARG A 189 -31.56 -43.62 32.34
N PRO A 190 -32.90 -43.68 32.37
CA PRO A 190 -33.71 -42.82 31.55
C PRO A 190 -33.69 -41.40 32.07
N ALA A 191 -33.61 -40.42 31.15
CA ALA A 191 -33.87 -39.03 31.42
C ALA A 191 -35.36 -38.82 31.75
N GLY A 192 -35.62 -38.23 32.89
CA GLY A 192 -36.97 -37.81 33.31
C GLY A 192 -36.92 -36.40 33.90
N TYR A 193 -37.69 -35.51 33.23
CA TYR A 193 -38.17 -34.15 33.59
C TYR A 193 -37.17 -33.03 33.73
#